data_d8dec6ecd84f5284171d6f53d234bfb9
#
_entry.id   d8dec6ecd84f5284171d6f53d234bfb9
#
_cell.length_a   1.000
_cell.length_b   1.000
_cell.length_c   1.000
_cell.angle_alpha   90.00
_cell.angle_beta   90.00
_cell.angle_gamma   90.00
#
_symmetry.space_group_name_H-M   'P 1'
#
loop_
_entity.id
_entity.type
_entity.pdbx_description
1 polymer ?
#
loop_
_entity_poly.entity_id
_entity_poly.type
_entity_poly.pdbx_seq_one_letter_code
_entity_poly.pdbx_strand_id
1 'polypeptide(L)'
;MLTPTRHLAWPLFCLVTATLLTAAEPPVAKSPPNLNTGAPHPVNNPTSRIMLQAPWVPSDPHQIDFAKLPRVPVQHIVVSDVRARRGVNQHNYLIHHDGRYWAMWSDGPEIEDRVGQVVKYATSRDGATWTEPKLMTGNPRGFGPDSPIYNTRKPEGFRYISRGFWVREGQLLALVSLDEAAGFFGPSLELRAFRWNRTTEKWDDIGVVQDNAINNFPPQRLPSGEWAMSRRKHDYEVSGVQFLIGGVTALDQWTSVPVVRGAGGDVALKAEEPIWWTLPDGNIMALFRDNGPSRYLFRAFSVDNGRTWSRPVQTDFPDARSKLHGLRLKDGRYVLVSNANSKTRDPLTLALSRDGMVFDRLFYLVGGRHVDYPHVMEHDGHLYVAHSGGKRSVEIQRVRIADLDTLKMPATVQ
;
A
#
# COMPACT_ATOMS: atom_id res chain seq x y z
N MET A 1 -82.93 -12.49 -32.00
CA MET A 1 -82.99 -11.14 -32.61
C MET A 1 -82.88 -10.10 -31.50
N LEU A 2 -81.71 -9.58 -31.30
CA LEU A 2 -81.49 -8.38 -30.53
C LEU A 2 -79.99 -8.06 -30.70
N THR A 3 -79.75 -6.93 -31.36
CA THR A 3 -78.42 -6.38 -31.68
C THR A 3 -77.79 -5.70 -30.44
N PRO A 4 -76.51 -5.84 -30.20
CA PRO A 4 -75.86 -5.03 -29.18
C PRO A 4 -75.27 -3.72 -29.71
N THR A 5 -75.58 -2.69 -29.01
CA THR A 5 -75.08 -1.30 -29.15
C THR A 5 -73.55 -1.20 -28.84
N ARG A 6 -72.83 -0.58 -29.76
CA ARG A 6 -71.42 -0.25 -29.58
C ARG A 6 -71.32 1.06 -28.78
N HIS A 7 -70.61 1.03 -27.65
CA HIS A 7 -70.06 2.19 -26.93
C HIS A 7 -68.72 2.56 -27.49
N LEU A 8 -68.57 3.74 -28.07
CA LEU A 8 -67.25 4.35 -28.36
C LEU A 8 -66.64 4.88 -27.06
N ALA A 9 -65.48 4.34 -26.69
CA ALA A 9 -64.63 4.92 -25.67
C ALA A 9 -63.58 5.82 -26.33
N TRP A 10 -63.52 7.07 -25.94
CA TRP A 10 -62.48 8.04 -26.35
C TRP A 10 -61.20 7.74 -25.53
N PRO A 11 -60.00 7.79 -26.12
CA PRO A 11 -58.77 7.67 -25.35
C PRO A 11 -58.43 9.03 -24.72
N LEU A 12 -58.26 9.04 -23.41
CA LEU A 12 -57.68 10.13 -22.63
C LEU A 12 -56.18 10.21 -22.96
N PHE A 13 -55.75 11.25 -23.67
CA PHE A 13 -54.32 11.55 -23.85
C PHE A 13 -53.80 12.18 -22.55
N CYS A 14 -53.07 11.39 -21.77
CA CYS A 14 -52.19 11.91 -20.70
C CYS A 14 -50.97 12.55 -21.34
N LEU A 15 -50.90 13.90 -21.32
CA LEU A 15 -49.67 14.63 -21.60
C LEU A 15 -48.67 14.37 -20.43
N VAL A 16 -47.71 13.52 -20.66
CA VAL A 16 -46.53 13.40 -19.77
C VAL A 16 -45.54 14.49 -20.18
N THR A 17 -45.53 15.58 -19.43
CA THR A 17 -44.45 16.58 -19.52
C THR A 17 -43.18 15.96 -18.99
N ALA A 18 -42.31 15.53 -19.88
CA ALA A 18 -40.94 15.13 -19.54
C ALA A 18 -40.15 16.39 -19.14
N THR A 19 -39.98 16.60 -17.86
CA THR A 19 -38.98 17.54 -17.33
C THR A 19 -37.63 16.98 -17.66
N LEU A 20 -36.96 17.55 -18.64
CA LEU A 20 -35.51 17.32 -18.86
C LEU A 20 -34.77 17.84 -17.63
N LEU A 21 -34.44 16.94 -16.73
CA LEU A 21 -33.37 17.20 -15.77
C LEU A 21 -32.07 17.34 -16.58
N THR A 22 -31.64 18.57 -16.80
CA THR A 22 -30.28 18.85 -17.23
C THR A 22 -29.35 18.30 -16.16
N ALA A 23 -28.66 17.21 -16.46
CA ALA A 23 -27.56 16.73 -15.63
C ALA A 23 -26.56 17.90 -15.48
N ALA A 24 -26.36 18.34 -14.26
CA ALA A 24 -25.33 19.33 -13.97
C ALA A 24 -23.98 18.75 -14.50
N GLU A 25 -23.32 19.54 -15.34
CA GLU A 25 -21.95 19.19 -15.76
C GLU A 25 -21.10 18.89 -14.54
N PRO A 26 -20.30 17.82 -14.57
CA PRO A 26 -19.37 17.56 -13.49
C PRO A 26 -18.47 18.79 -13.31
N PRO A 27 -18.17 19.20 -12.07
CA PRO A 27 -17.37 20.39 -11.83
C PRO A 27 -16.06 20.24 -12.61
N VAL A 28 -15.79 21.20 -13.50
CA VAL A 28 -14.52 21.29 -14.24
C VAL A 28 -13.43 21.23 -13.22
N ALA A 29 -12.57 20.21 -13.31
CA ALA A 29 -11.42 20.06 -12.44
C ALA A 29 -10.63 21.38 -12.49
N LYS A 30 -10.50 22.06 -11.36
CA LYS A 30 -9.70 23.26 -11.27
C LYS A 30 -8.31 22.91 -11.76
N SER A 31 -7.79 23.64 -12.73
CA SER A 31 -6.40 23.52 -13.18
C SER A 31 -5.50 23.48 -11.97
N PRO A 32 -4.52 22.56 -11.92
CA PRO A 32 -3.61 22.49 -10.78
C PRO A 32 -2.98 23.87 -10.54
N PRO A 33 -2.78 24.25 -9.28
CA PRO A 33 -2.21 25.55 -8.96
C PRO A 33 -0.89 25.72 -9.70
N ASN A 34 -0.67 26.93 -10.24
CA ASN A 34 0.53 27.26 -10.97
C ASN A 34 1.76 27.14 -10.03
N LEU A 35 2.57 26.12 -10.23
CA LEU A 35 3.72 25.74 -9.38
C LEU A 35 4.91 26.73 -9.50
N ASN A 36 4.74 27.83 -10.21
CA ASN A 36 5.76 28.86 -10.42
C ASN A 36 5.93 29.82 -9.24
N THR A 37 6.00 29.34 -8.03
CA THR A 37 6.34 30.19 -6.86
C THR A 37 7.74 29.91 -6.34
N GLY A 38 8.73 30.40 -7.03
CA GLY A 38 9.98 31.00 -6.52
C GLY A 38 11.03 30.14 -5.83
N ALA A 39 10.73 28.97 -5.30
CA ALA A 39 11.75 28.06 -4.78
C ALA A 39 11.86 26.84 -5.72
N PRO A 40 13.03 26.21 -5.88
CA PRO A 40 13.17 25.02 -6.70
C PRO A 40 12.47 23.84 -6.01
N HIS A 41 11.15 23.81 -6.12
CA HIS A 41 10.32 22.70 -5.67
C HIS A 41 10.64 21.51 -6.55
N PRO A 42 10.79 20.27 -6.01
CA PRO A 42 11.07 19.07 -6.82
C PRO A 42 10.05 18.81 -7.93
N VAL A 43 8.81 19.23 -7.79
CA VAL A 43 7.79 19.15 -8.85
C VAL A 43 8.10 20.09 -10.01
N ASN A 44 8.66 21.28 -9.71
CA ASN A 44 9.14 22.20 -10.74
C ASN A 44 10.51 21.78 -11.32
N ASN A 45 11.22 20.91 -10.60
CA ASN A 45 12.44 20.27 -11.06
C ASN A 45 12.33 18.76 -10.88
N PRO A 46 11.66 18.05 -11.82
CA PRO A 46 11.45 16.60 -11.73
C PRO A 46 12.76 15.81 -11.79
N THR A 47 13.89 16.45 -12.03
CA THR A 47 15.23 15.85 -12.00
C THR A 47 15.94 16.02 -10.66
N SER A 48 15.38 16.77 -9.71
CA SER A 48 15.99 16.95 -8.38
C SER A 48 16.13 15.59 -7.66
N ARG A 49 17.30 15.35 -7.12
CA ARG A 49 17.62 14.15 -6.33
C ARG A 49 17.41 14.34 -4.83
N ILE A 50 17.23 15.59 -4.39
CA ILE A 50 17.14 15.92 -2.97
C ILE A 50 15.85 15.38 -2.37
N MET A 51 15.97 14.44 -1.44
CA MET A 51 14.88 13.86 -0.67
C MET A 51 15.22 13.73 0.82
N LEU A 52 16.53 13.73 1.18
CA LEU A 52 16.99 13.72 2.56
C LEU A 52 17.94 14.90 2.77
N GLN A 53 17.49 15.94 3.49
CA GLN A 53 18.28 17.15 3.66
C GLN A 53 18.10 17.76 5.05
N ALA A 54 19.18 17.77 5.83
CA ALA A 54 19.28 18.48 7.10
C ALA A 54 20.75 18.63 7.50
N PRO A 55 21.09 19.54 8.45
CA PRO A 55 22.48 19.75 8.89
C PRO A 55 23.17 18.52 9.49
N TRP A 56 22.42 17.55 9.96
CA TRP A 56 22.92 16.30 10.54
C TRP A 56 23.20 15.21 9.49
N VAL A 57 22.71 15.37 8.25
CA VAL A 57 22.91 14.40 7.17
C VAL A 57 24.31 14.56 6.61
N PRO A 58 25.12 13.47 6.56
CA PRO A 58 26.44 13.53 5.95
C PRO A 58 26.34 13.78 4.44
N SER A 59 27.40 14.28 3.83
CA SER A 59 27.48 14.54 2.38
C SER A 59 27.24 13.28 1.54
N ASP A 60 27.60 12.11 2.06
CA ASP A 60 27.18 10.82 1.53
C ASP A 60 26.17 10.18 2.50
N PRO A 61 24.86 10.12 2.17
CA PRO A 61 23.83 9.56 3.03
C PRO A 61 24.03 8.08 3.38
N HIS A 62 24.86 7.33 2.65
CA HIS A 62 25.23 5.96 3.01
C HIS A 62 26.10 5.88 4.27
N GLN A 63 26.65 7.03 4.72
CA GLN A 63 27.48 7.14 5.91
C GLN A 63 26.68 7.53 7.16
N ILE A 64 25.35 7.56 7.10
CA ILE A 64 24.50 7.82 8.28
C ILE A 64 24.82 6.82 9.37
N ASP A 65 25.17 7.32 10.56
CA ASP A 65 25.36 6.51 11.76
C ASP A 65 24.03 6.29 12.45
N PHE A 66 23.39 5.16 12.15
CA PHE A 66 22.06 4.82 12.69
C PHE A 66 22.07 4.64 14.21
N ALA A 67 23.23 4.36 14.84
CA ALA A 67 23.33 4.25 16.30
C ALA A 67 23.17 5.60 17.01
N LYS A 68 23.50 6.70 16.31
CA LYS A 68 23.35 8.10 16.81
C LYS A 68 21.98 8.69 16.57
N LEU A 69 21.12 8.06 15.76
CA LEU A 69 19.76 8.57 15.55
C LEU A 69 18.94 8.50 16.84
N PRO A 70 18.11 9.50 17.09
CA PRO A 70 17.20 9.47 18.24
C PRO A 70 16.25 8.28 18.13
N ARG A 71 16.11 7.56 19.22
CA ARG A 71 15.22 6.39 19.30
C ARG A 71 13.82 6.83 19.62
N VAL A 72 12.87 6.38 18.80
CA VAL A 72 11.46 6.65 19.03
C VAL A 72 10.97 5.88 20.26
N PRO A 73 10.34 6.53 21.25
CA PRO A 73 9.62 5.82 22.31
C PRO A 73 8.47 5.02 21.71
N VAL A 74 8.45 3.73 21.96
CA VAL A 74 7.45 2.83 21.37
C VAL A 74 6.83 1.90 22.43
N GLN A 75 5.57 1.56 22.23
CA GLN A 75 4.99 0.34 22.78
C GLN A 75 5.15 -0.77 21.74
N HIS A 76 5.94 -1.78 22.08
CA HIS A 76 6.13 -2.96 21.22
C HIS A 76 5.04 -3.99 21.48
N ILE A 77 4.39 -4.46 20.43
CA ILE A 77 3.26 -5.40 20.47
C ILE A 77 3.55 -6.53 19.49
N VAL A 78 3.34 -7.77 19.92
CA VAL A 78 3.44 -8.97 19.07
C VAL A 78 2.03 -9.49 18.79
N VAL A 79 1.65 -9.54 17.51
CA VAL A 79 0.35 -10.03 17.06
C VAL A 79 0.44 -11.53 16.72
N SER A 80 1.54 -11.95 16.12
CA SER A 80 1.78 -13.35 15.76
C SER A 80 3.27 -13.64 15.73
N ASP A 81 3.66 -14.83 16.20
CA ASP A 81 5.04 -15.31 16.18
C ASP A 81 5.07 -16.79 15.80
N VAL A 82 5.76 -17.08 14.70
CA VAL A 82 5.84 -18.43 14.15
C VAL A 82 7.28 -18.97 14.13
N ARG A 83 8.18 -18.36 14.90
CA ARG A 83 9.58 -18.80 14.99
C ARG A 83 9.70 -20.25 15.43
N ALA A 84 8.89 -20.67 16.40
CA ALA A 84 8.92 -22.03 16.94
C ALA A 84 8.58 -23.11 15.89
N ARG A 85 7.61 -22.83 14.99
CA ARG A 85 7.22 -23.75 13.91
C ARG A 85 7.99 -23.53 12.60
N ARG A 86 8.96 -22.62 12.60
CA ARG A 86 9.73 -22.20 11.42
C ARG A 86 8.84 -21.67 10.27
N GLY A 87 7.64 -21.18 10.59
CA GLY A 87 6.72 -20.62 9.61
C GLY A 87 7.13 -19.22 9.11
N VAL A 88 6.35 -18.65 8.20
CA VAL A 88 6.51 -17.31 7.66
C VAL A 88 5.34 -16.44 8.08
N ASN A 89 5.62 -15.23 8.59
CA ASN A 89 4.65 -14.15 8.78
C ASN A 89 5.19 -12.89 8.14
N GLN A 90 4.52 -12.41 7.09
CA GLN A 90 4.95 -11.24 6.32
C GLN A 90 3.79 -10.56 5.58
N HIS A 91 4.07 -9.49 4.84
CA HIS A 91 3.06 -8.68 4.15
C HIS A 91 1.97 -8.23 5.11
N ASN A 92 2.40 -7.54 6.18
CA ASN A 92 1.54 -7.11 7.28
C ASN A 92 0.78 -5.83 6.91
N TYR A 93 -0.51 -5.77 7.24
CA TYR A 93 -1.33 -4.59 7.01
C TYR A 93 -2.25 -4.35 8.20
N LEU A 94 -2.51 -3.08 8.48
CA LEU A 94 -3.38 -2.63 9.57
C LEU A 94 -4.49 -1.73 9.02
N ILE A 95 -5.63 -1.75 9.68
CA ILE A 95 -6.67 -0.76 9.54
C ILE A 95 -7.43 -0.61 10.85
N HIS A 96 -7.97 0.58 11.11
CA HIS A 96 -9.01 0.78 12.12
C HIS A 96 -10.35 0.98 11.42
N HIS A 97 -11.32 0.12 11.72
CA HIS A 97 -12.66 0.17 11.14
C HIS A 97 -13.67 -0.38 12.12
N ASP A 98 -14.85 0.26 12.22
CA ASP A 98 -15.94 -0.12 13.12
C ASP A 98 -15.51 -0.31 14.57
N GLY A 99 -14.73 0.63 15.12
CA GLY A 99 -14.27 0.61 16.50
C GLY A 99 -13.31 -0.53 16.83
N ARG A 100 -12.71 -1.17 15.82
CA ARG A 100 -11.72 -2.24 15.98
C ARG A 100 -10.49 -1.97 15.13
N TYR A 101 -9.35 -2.39 15.64
CA TYR A 101 -8.12 -2.54 14.88
C TYR A 101 -8.12 -3.93 14.23
N TRP A 102 -7.69 -3.98 13.00
CA TRP A 102 -7.56 -5.19 12.21
C TRP A 102 -6.13 -5.31 11.72
N ALA A 103 -5.57 -6.50 11.85
CA ALA A 103 -4.29 -6.87 11.25
C ALA A 103 -4.50 -8.05 10.32
N MET A 104 -3.84 -8.04 9.15
CA MET A 104 -3.78 -9.20 8.25
C MET A 104 -2.37 -9.42 7.77
N TRP A 105 -2.04 -10.66 7.46
CA TRP A 105 -0.72 -11.05 6.98
C TRP A 105 -0.73 -12.36 6.21
N SER A 106 0.32 -12.58 5.42
CA SER A 106 0.59 -13.88 4.82
C SER A 106 1.21 -14.81 5.87
N ASP A 107 0.64 -15.99 6.01
CA ASP A 107 1.10 -17.04 6.91
C ASP A 107 1.42 -18.30 6.09
N GLY A 108 2.65 -18.75 6.14
CA GLY A 108 3.11 -19.84 5.30
C GLY A 108 4.11 -20.77 5.97
N PRO A 109 4.44 -21.89 5.32
CA PRO A 109 5.49 -22.79 5.77
C PRO A 109 6.88 -22.23 5.44
N GLU A 110 7.85 -22.50 6.26
CA GLU A 110 9.30 -22.31 6.11
C GLU A 110 9.80 -20.95 5.60
N ILE A 111 9.53 -20.62 4.34
CA ILE A 111 9.99 -19.41 3.68
C ILE A 111 8.89 -18.76 2.84
N GLU A 112 9.12 -17.50 2.46
CA GLU A 112 8.27 -16.69 1.60
C GLU A 112 7.91 -17.39 0.28
N ASP A 113 6.68 -17.15 -0.16
CA ASP A 113 6.19 -17.54 -1.49
C ASP A 113 6.14 -19.06 -1.76
N ARG A 114 5.81 -19.82 -0.72
CA ARG A 114 5.58 -21.28 -0.85
C ARG A 114 4.11 -21.61 -1.07
N VAL A 115 3.90 -22.72 -1.75
CA VAL A 115 2.61 -23.39 -1.87
C VAL A 115 1.98 -23.59 -0.48
N GLY A 116 0.67 -23.38 -0.37
CA GLY A 116 -0.06 -23.53 0.88
C GLY A 116 0.00 -22.30 1.79
N GLN A 117 0.66 -21.22 1.38
CA GLN A 117 0.56 -19.94 2.08
C GLN A 117 -0.88 -19.42 2.07
N VAL A 118 -1.37 -19.02 3.22
CA VAL A 118 -2.71 -18.47 3.45
C VAL A 118 -2.66 -17.06 3.99
N VAL A 119 -3.80 -16.39 4.03
CA VAL A 119 -3.91 -15.10 4.74
C VAL A 119 -4.63 -15.32 6.06
N LYS A 120 -4.03 -14.80 7.13
CA LYS A 120 -4.61 -14.74 8.47
C LYS A 120 -4.91 -13.31 8.87
N TYR A 121 -5.78 -13.18 9.88
CA TYR A 121 -6.09 -11.90 10.51
C TYR A 121 -6.25 -12.06 12.02
N ALA A 122 -6.10 -10.94 12.71
CA ALA A 122 -6.46 -10.76 14.11
C ALA A 122 -7.11 -9.40 14.31
N THR A 123 -7.83 -9.22 15.41
CA THR A 123 -8.49 -7.97 15.77
C THR A 123 -8.14 -7.53 17.18
N SER A 124 -8.26 -6.23 17.44
CA SER A 124 -8.05 -5.64 18.75
C SER A 124 -9.04 -4.50 18.96
N ARG A 125 -9.43 -4.25 20.22
CA ARG A 125 -10.25 -3.09 20.60
C ARG A 125 -9.39 -1.90 21.03
N ASP A 126 -8.21 -2.15 21.56
CA ASP A 126 -7.29 -1.16 22.14
C ASP A 126 -6.01 -0.95 21.32
N GLY A 127 -5.82 -1.75 20.25
CA GLY A 127 -4.61 -1.75 19.44
C GLY A 127 -3.39 -2.38 20.10
N ALA A 128 -3.53 -2.90 21.33
CA ALA A 128 -2.45 -3.51 22.11
C ALA A 128 -2.68 -5.00 22.39
N THR A 129 -3.91 -5.37 22.74
CA THR A 129 -4.31 -6.75 23.00
C THR A 129 -5.02 -7.33 21.78
N TRP A 130 -4.48 -8.37 21.20
CA TRP A 130 -4.97 -8.97 19.95
C TRP A 130 -5.59 -10.34 20.17
N THR A 131 -6.62 -10.64 19.40
CA THR A 131 -7.21 -12.00 19.36
C THR A 131 -6.22 -13.01 18.78
N GLU A 132 -6.47 -14.29 19.07
CA GLU A 132 -5.78 -15.37 18.36
C GLU A 132 -5.96 -15.23 16.84
N PRO A 133 -4.91 -15.55 16.05
CA PRO A 133 -4.96 -15.51 14.60
C PRO A 133 -6.04 -16.44 14.03
N LYS A 134 -6.86 -15.90 13.11
CA LYS A 134 -7.89 -16.65 12.38
C LYS A 134 -7.58 -16.69 10.89
N LEU A 135 -8.02 -17.73 10.21
CA LEU A 135 -7.96 -17.80 8.75
C LEU A 135 -8.92 -16.77 8.13
N MET A 136 -8.42 -16.01 7.17
CA MET A 136 -9.22 -15.14 6.31
C MET A 136 -9.59 -15.86 5.01
N THR A 137 -8.62 -16.48 4.37
CA THR A 137 -8.78 -17.28 3.15
C THR A 137 -8.94 -18.76 3.53
N GLY A 138 -9.63 -19.53 2.70
CA GLY A 138 -9.55 -20.99 2.79
C GLY A 138 -8.14 -21.50 2.43
N ASN A 139 -7.96 -22.81 2.50
CA ASN A 139 -6.76 -23.40 1.93
C ASN A 139 -6.76 -23.18 0.41
N PRO A 140 -5.62 -22.82 -0.19
CA PRO A 140 -5.52 -22.77 -1.64
C PRO A 140 -5.91 -24.10 -2.27
N ARG A 141 -6.41 -24.09 -3.48
CA ARG A 141 -6.87 -25.29 -4.18
C ARG A 141 -5.83 -26.42 -4.12
N GLY A 142 -6.24 -27.59 -3.63
CA GLY A 142 -5.39 -28.77 -3.54
C GLY A 142 -4.39 -28.79 -2.39
N PHE A 143 -4.42 -27.79 -1.51
CA PHE A 143 -3.44 -27.67 -0.43
C PHE A 143 -4.09 -27.31 0.89
N GLY A 144 -3.98 -28.22 1.84
CA GLY A 144 -4.24 -27.99 3.26
C GLY A 144 -3.04 -28.47 4.07
N PRO A 145 -3.05 -28.23 5.39
CA PRO A 145 -2.01 -28.72 6.30
C PRO A 145 -1.79 -30.24 6.19
N ASP A 146 -2.83 -30.97 5.82
CA ASP A 146 -2.83 -32.43 5.66
C ASP A 146 -2.45 -32.88 4.24
N SER A 147 -2.21 -31.93 3.32
CA SER A 147 -1.78 -32.29 1.97
C SER A 147 -0.34 -32.80 1.99
N PRO A 148 -0.05 -33.94 1.31
CA PRO A 148 1.33 -34.43 1.20
C PRO A 148 2.27 -33.44 0.46
N ILE A 149 1.72 -32.39 -0.15
CA ILE A 149 2.50 -31.35 -0.87
C ILE A 149 2.75 -30.14 0.02
N TYR A 150 2.09 -30.01 1.17
CA TYR A 150 2.18 -28.82 2.04
C TYR A 150 3.61 -28.46 2.45
N ASN A 151 4.48 -29.42 2.61
CA ASN A 151 5.89 -29.22 2.98
C ASN A 151 6.88 -29.62 1.88
N THR A 152 6.40 -29.91 0.68
CA THR A 152 7.31 -30.24 -0.42
C THR A 152 7.76 -28.99 -1.14
N ARG A 153 9.03 -28.92 -1.51
CA ARG A 153 9.59 -27.87 -2.36
C ARG A 153 9.11 -27.96 -3.82
N LYS A 154 7.98 -28.64 -4.07
CA LYS A 154 7.44 -28.74 -5.41
C LYS A 154 6.83 -27.42 -5.81
N PRO A 155 7.08 -26.95 -7.03
CA PRO A 155 6.61 -25.66 -7.50
C PRO A 155 5.11 -25.64 -7.88
N GLU A 156 4.39 -26.75 -7.81
CA GLU A 156 3.01 -26.85 -8.26
C GLU A 156 2.02 -26.58 -7.14
N GLY A 157 1.10 -25.66 -7.37
CA GLY A 157 0.01 -25.34 -6.47
C GLY A 157 -0.23 -23.85 -6.31
N PHE A 158 -1.18 -23.52 -5.43
CA PHE A 158 -1.61 -22.14 -5.22
C PHE A 158 -1.20 -21.62 -3.84
N ARG A 159 -1.06 -20.31 -3.75
CA ARG A 159 -0.84 -19.57 -2.51
C ARG A 159 -1.72 -18.32 -2.49
N TYR A 160 -2.07 -17.90 -1.27
CA TYR A 160 -2.66 -16.60 -1.02
C TYR A 160 -1.62 -15.66 -0.40
N ILE A 161 -1.64 -14.38 -0.83
CA ILE A 161 -0.72 -13.35 -0.34
C ILE A 161 -1.53 -12.13 0.07
N SER A 162 -1.36 -11.65 1.31
CA SER A 162 -2.05 -10.46 1.80
C SER A 162 -1.61 -9.20 1.04
N ARG A 163 -2.59 -8.32 0.73
CA ARG A 163 -2.40 -7.09 -0.04
C ARG A 163 -2.99 -5.84 0.60
N GLY A 164 -3.62 -6.00 1.76
CA GLY A 164 -4.11 -4.91 2.60
C GLY A 164 -5.62 -4.80 2.67
N PHE A 165 -6.07 -3.95 3.59
CA PHE A 165 -7.48 -3.68 3.79
C PHE A 165 -7.93 -2.47 2.96
N TRP A 166 -9.16 -2.51 2.49
CA TRP A 166 -9.78 -1.44 1.74
C TRP A 166 -11.20 -1.18 2.27
N VAL A 167 -11.47 0.04 2.72
CA VAL A 167 -12.84 0.45 3.05
C VAL A 167 -13.46 1.08 1.82
N ARG A 168 -14.44 0.39 1.25
CA ARG A 168 -15.19 0.83 0.09
C ARG A 168 -16.67 0.86 0.41
N GLU A 169 -17.32 2.03 0.23
CA GLU A 169 -18.76 2.19 0.51
C GLU A 169 -19.15 1.73 1.94
N GLY A 170 -18.32 2.03 2.93
CA GLY A 170 -18.53 1.64 4.31
C GLY A 170 -18.33 0.14 4.61
N GLN A 171 -17.96 -0.66 3.61
CA GLN A 171 -17.66 -2.08 3.78
C GLN A 171 -16.16 -2.30 3.94
N LEU A 172 -15.80 -3.18 4.87
CA LEU A 172 -14.41 -3.61 5.03
C LEU A 172 -14.11 -4.73 4.05
N LEU A 173 -13.18 -4.46 3.16
CA LEU A 173 -12.62 -5.43 2.22
C LEU A 173 -11.18 -5.75 2.59
N ALA A 174 -10.75 -6.97 2.29
CA ALA A 174 -9.36 -7.39 2.32
C ALA A 174 -8.94 -7.79 0.91
N LEU A 175 -7.86 -7.22 0.43
CA LEU A 175 -7.28 -7.58 -0.86
C LEU A 175 -6.25 -8.70 -0.67
N VAL A 176 -6.30 -9.68 -1.54
CA VAL A 176 -5.49 -10.90 -1.48
C VAL A 176 -5.09 -11.29 -2.89
N SER A 177 -3.79 -11.53 -3.14
CA SER A 177 -3.40 -12.20 -4.38
C SER A 177 -3.61 -13.71 -4.22
N LEU A 178 -4.18 -14.32 -5.25
CA LEU A 178 -4.15 -15.76 -5.47
C LEU A 178 -3.21 -16.03 -6.65
N ASP A 179 -2.26 -16.93 -6.49
CA ASP A 179 -1.23 -17.19 -7.48
C ASP A 179 -0.78 -18.64 -7.48
N GLU A 180 -0.35 -19.12 -8.62
CA GLU A 180 0.36 -20.39 -8.71
C GLU A 180 1.73 -20.28 -8.06
N ALA A 181 2.10 -21.29 -7.31
CA ALA A 181 3.40 -21.28 -6.65
C ALA A 181 4.49 -21.97 -7.49
N ALA A 182 4.42 -21.84 -8.80
CA ALA A 182 5.43 -22.33 -9.72
C ALA A 182 6.57 -21.29 -9.89
N GLY A 183 7.35 -21.10 -8.87
CA GLY A 183 8.40 -20.07 -8.89
C GLY A 183 7.95 -18.77 -8.27
N PHE A 184 8.26 -17.63 -8.91
CA PHE A 184 8.03 -16.31 -8.30
C PHE A 184 6.57 -15.86 -8.39
N PHE A 185 6.07 -15.55 -9.57
CA PHE A 185 4.66 -15.31 -9.86
C PHE A 185 4.29 -15.96 -11.19
N GLY A 186 3.09 -16.55 -11.25
CA GLY A 186 2.60 -17.26 -12.43
C GLY A 186 1.58 -16.45 -13.25
N PRO A 187 1.24 -16.93 -14.44
CA PRO A 187 0.26 -16.27 -15.31
C PRO A 187 -1.17 -16.33 -14.77
N SER A 188 -1.46 -17.18 -13.80
CA SER A 188 -2.76 -17.30 -13.14
C SER A 188 -2.95 -16.32 -11.98
N LEU A 189 -2.03 -15.38 -11.80
CA LEU A 189 -2.10 -14.38 -10.75
C LEU A 189 -3.39 -13.56 -10.82
N GLU A 190 -4.14 -13.53 -9.72
CA GLU A 190 -5.34 -12.72 -9.54
C GLU A 190 -5.23 -11.87 -8.27
N LEU A 191 -5.70 -10.64 -8.33
CA LEU A 191 -6.01 -9.84 -7.16
C LEU A 191 -7.50 -10.01 -6.84
N ARG A 192 -7.82 -10.55 -5.68
CA ARG A 192 -9.17 -10.84 -5.22
C ARG A 192 -9.55 -9.97 -4.03
N ALA A 193 -10.85 -9.75 -3.84
CA ALA A 193 -11.39 -9.09 -2.66
C ALA A 193 -12.19 -10.08 -1.81
N PHE A 194 -11.97 -9.99 -0.50
CA PHE A 194 -12.75 -10.67 0.52
C PHE A 194 -13.50 -9.61 1.33
N ARG A 195 -14.82 -9.76 1.52
CA ARG A 195 -15.66 -8.83 2.27
C ARG A 195 -15.93 -9.36 3.67
N TRP A 196 -15.76 -8.54 4.68
CA TRP A 196 -16.18 -8.87 6.04
C TRP A 196 -17.69 -8.91 6.15
N ASN A 197 -18.24 -10.06 6.47
CA ASN A 197 -19.66 -10.26 6.75
C ASN A 197 -19.91 -10.14 8.24
N ARG A 198 -20.54 -9.04 8.66
CA ARG A 198 -20.79 -8.73 10.08
C ARG A 198 -21.74 -9.72 10.75
N THR A 199 -22.67 -10.32 9.97
CA THR A 199 -23.68 -11.25 10.50
C THR A 199 -23.07 -12.60 10.80
N THR A 200 -22.23 -13.11 9.91
CA THR A 200 -21.60 -14.43 10.05
C THR A 200 -20.24 -14.39 10.70
N GLU A 201 -19.67 -13.19 10.90
CA GLU A 201 -18.29 -12.96 11.34
C GLU A 201 -17.26 -13.74 10.51
N LYS A 202 -17.45 -13.76 9.20
CA LYS A 202 -16.58 -14.44 8.23
C LYS A 202 -16.21 -13.52 7.07
N TRP A 203 -15.17 -13.92 6.37
CA TRP A 203 -14.74 -13.28 5.13
C TRP A 203 -15.34 -14.04 3.94
N ASP A 204 -16.13 -13.33 3.12
CA ASP A 204 -16.74 -13.85 1.90
C ASP A 204 -15.84 -13.45 0.71
N ASP A 205 -15.40 -14.41 -0.10
CA ASP A 205 -14.72 -14.11 -1.37
C ASP A 205 -15.74 -13.52 -2.35
N ILE A 206 -15.54 -12.26 -2.74
CA ILE A 206 -16.46 -11.53 -3.63
C ILE A 206 -15.91 -11.38 -5.06
N GLY A 207 -14.84 -12.07 -5.38
CA GLY A 207 -14.33 -12.20 -6.74
C GLY A 207 -13.05 -11.41 -7.04
N VAL A 208 -12.75 -11.37 -8.31
CA VAL A 208 -11.54 -10.75 -8.85
C VAL A 208 -11.69 -9.24 -8.93
N VAL A 209 -10.68 -8.52 -8.44
CA VAL A 209 -10.54 -7.06 -8.57
C VAL A 209 -9.76 -6.70 -9.81
N GLN A 210 -8.70 -7.47 -10.08
CA GLN A 210 -7.85 -7.29 -11.26
C GLN A 210 -7.05 -8.56 -11.55
N ASP A 211 -7.11 -8.99 -12.79
CA ASP A 211 -6.26 -10.06 -13.29
C ASP A 211 -4.80 -9.60 -13.40
N ASN A 212 -3.90 -10.54 -13.19
CA ASN A 212 -2.47 -10.35 -13.33
C ASN A 212 -1.99 -9.08 -12.64
N ALA A 213 -2.28 -8.99 -11.32
CA ALA A 213 -1.96 -7.81 -10.53
C ALA A 213 -1.37 -8.18 -9.16
N ILE A 214 -0.17 -7.66 -8.94
CA ILE A 214 0.45 -7.55 -7.63
C ILE A 214 0.31 -6.09 -7.23
N ASN A 215 -0.61 -5.76 -6.34
CA ASN A 215 -0.59 -4.50 -5.62
C ASN A 215 0.19 -4.69 -4.32
N ASN A 216 0.84 -3.64 -3.85
CA ASN A 216 1.60 -3.72 -2.59
C ASN A 216 0.90 -3.03 -1.44
N PHE A 217 -0.08 -2.19 -1.75
CA PHE A 217 -0.91 -1.49 -0.78
C PHE A 217 -2.34 -1.37 -1.32
N PRO A 218 -3.34 -1.30 -0.42
CA PRO A 218 -4.72 -1.17 -0.83
C PRO A 218 -4.96 0.15 -1.59
N PRO A 219 -6.06 0.25 -2.35
CA PRO A 219 -6.40 1.47 -3.04
C PRO A 219 -6.54 2.66 -2.09
N GLN A 220 -6.03 3.82 -2.52
CA GLN A 220 -6.17 5.10 -1.83
C GLN A 220 -6.96 6.06 -2.71
N ARG A 221 -7.70 6.99 -2.08
CA ARG A 221 -8.46 8.03 -2.80
C ARG A 221 -7.52 9.06 -3.39
N LEU A 222 -7.75 9.37 -4.67
CA LEU A 222 -7.17 10.53 -5.35
C LEU A 222 -7.98 11.78 -5.04
N PRO A 223 -7.42 12.98 -5.25
CA PRO A 223 -8.18 14.22 -5.17
C PRO A 223 -9.39 14.26 -6.13
N SER A 224 -9.34 13.55 -7.24
CA SER A 224 -10.47 13.37 -8.18
C SER A 224 -11.64 12.57 -7.61
N GLY A 225 -11.47 11.91 -6.46
CA GLY A 225 -12.45 11.00 -5.88
C GLY A 225 -12.38 9.55 -6.41
N GLU A 226 -11.55 9.29 -7.39
CA GLU A 226 -11.27 7.93 -7.85
C GLU A 226 -10.33 7.20 -6.89
N TRP A 227 -10.27 5.89 -7.00
CA TRP A 227 -9.26 5.10 -6.30
C TRP A 227 -8.02 4.90 -7.18
N ALA A 228 -6.86 4.82 -6.55
CA ALA A 228 -5.63 4.41 -7.22
C ALA A 228 -4.91 3.35 -6.40
N MET A 229 -4.32 2.39 -7.08
CA MET A 229 -3.42 1.40 -6.50
C MET A 229 -2.31 1.04 -7.47
N SER A 230 -1.18 0.59 -6.95
CA SER A 230 -0.09 0.11 -7.80
C SER A 230 -0.41 -1.25 -8.42
N ARG A 231 0.16 -1.50 -9.58
CA ARG A 231 0.13 -2.80 -10.26
C ARG A 231 1.50 -3.18 -10.77
N ARG A 232 1.94 -4.38 -10.44
CA ARG A 232 2.95 -5.14 -11.16
C ARG A 232 2.29 -6.40 -11.70
N LYS A 233 2.67 -6.82 -12.90
CA LYS A 233 2.22 -8.09 -13.46
C LYS A 233 3.16 -9.23 -13.01
N HIS A 234 2.83 -10.47 -13.31
CA HIS A 234 3.72 -11.61 -13.04
C HIS A 234 5.09 -11.46 -13.72
N ASP A 235 5.13 -10.77 -14.88
CA ASP A 235 6.31 -10.47 -15.70
C ASP A 235 6.84 -9.04 -15.51
N TYR A 236 6.67 -8.43 -14.33
CA TYR A 236 6.91 -7.00 -14.11
C TYR A 236 8.35 -6.54 -14.37
N GLU A 237 9.32 -7.42 -14.35
CA GLU A 237 10.69 -7.08 -14.79
C GLU A 237 10.71 -6.63 -16.25
N VAL A 238 9.78 -7.15 -17.07
CA VAL A 238 9.61 -6.79 -18.49
C VAL A 238 8.52 -5.73 -18.65
N SER A 239 7.36 -5.91 -18.01
CA SER A 239 6.18 -5.05 -18.18
C SER A 239 6.24 -3.77 -17.33
N GLY A 240 7.13 -3.70 -16.34
CA GLY A 240 7.30 -2.53 -15.47
C GLY A 240 6.20 -2.36 -14.42
N VAL A 241 6.10 -1.14 -13.88
CA VAL A 241 5.13 -0.75 -12.85
C VAL A 241 4.08 0.17 -13.43
N GLN A 242 2.84 -0.08 -13.06
CA GLN A 242 1.65 0.69 -13.46
C GLN A 242 0.91 1.15 -12.21
N PHE A 243 0.08 2.20 -12.35
CA PHE A 243 -1.03 2.45 -11.44
C PHE A 243 -2.36 2.10 -12.12
N LEU A 244 -3.26 1.57 -11.31
CA LEU A 244 -4.65 1.36 -11.68
C LEU A 244 -5.46 2.49 -11.08
N ILE A 245 -6.26 3.19 -11.90
CA ILE A 245 -7.13 4.28 -11.49
C ILE A 245 -8.56 3.91 -11.85
N GLY A 246 -9.48 4.02 -10.89
CA GLY A 246 -10.87 3.61 -11.09
C GLY A 246 -11.53 3.12 -9.81
N GLY A 247 -12.15 1.93 -9.84
CA GLY A 247 -12.74 1.26 -8.68
C GLY A 247 -13.94 1.99 -8.06
N VAL A 248 -14.51 3.02 -8.73
CA VAL A 248 -15.63 3.80 -8.22
C VAL A 248 -16.93 3.07 -8.48
N THR A 249 -17.20 2.73 -9.75
CA THR A 249 -18.46 2.11 -10.18
C THR A 249 -18.54 0.62 -9.85
N ALA A 250 -17.42 -0.10 -10.09
CA ALA A 250 -17.31 -1.52 -9.77
C ALA A 250 -15.92 -1.88 -9.27
N LEU A 251 -15.79 -3.03 -8.61
CA LEU A 251 -14.53 -3.51 -8.03
C LEU A 251 -13.44 -3.78 -9.06
N ASP A 252 -13.84 -4.17 -10.27
CA ASP A 252 -12.99 -4.65 -11.36
C ASP A 252 -12.82 -3.63 -12.50
N GLN A 253 -13.34 -2.42 -12.33
CA GLN A 253 -13.23 -1.37 -13.36
C GLN A 253 -12.04 -0.44 -13.07
N TRP A 254 -10.94 -0.71 -13.76
CA TRP A 254 -9.69 0.01 -13.61
C TRP A 254 -9.07 0.40 -14.95
N THR A 255 -8.55 1.63 -15.01
CA THR A 255 -7.68 2.09 -16.10
C THR A 255 -6.22 1.94 -15.69
N SER A 256 -5.44 1.26 -16.51
CA SER A 256 -4.01 1.05 -16.26
C SER A 256 -3.17 2.19 -16.82
N VAL A 257 -2.35 2.80 -15.98
CA VAL A 257 -1.46 3.92 -16.32
C VAL A 257 0.00 3.48 -16.10
N PRO A 258 0.83 3.41 -17.16
CA PRO A 258 2.25 3.10 -17.02
C PRO A 258 2.99 4.20 -16.25
N VAL A 259 3.85 3.81 -15.31
CA VAL A 259 4.67 4.73 -14.51
C VAL A 259 6.16 4.46 -14.68
N VAL A 260 6.55 3.21 -14.56
CA VAL A 260 7.92 2.77 -14.80
C VAL A 260 7.91 1.72 -15.89
N ARG A 261 8.66 1.96 -16.96
CA ARG A 261 8.85 0.96 -18.01
C ARG A 261 9.76 -0.16 -17.50
N GLY A 262 9.48 -1.39 -17.93
CA GLY A 262 10.29 -2.55 -17.62
C GLY A 262 11.63 -2.58 -18.39
N ALA A 263 12.11 -3.76 -18.69
CA ALA A 263 13.36 -3.95 -19.41
C ALA A 263 13.41 -3.13 -20.72
N GLY A 264 14.52 -2.43 -20.94
CA GLY A 264 14.68 -1.52 -22.08
C GLY A 264 14.11 -0.11 -21.87
N GLY A 265 13.59 0.22 -20.68
CA GLY A 265 13.22 1.60 -20.34
C GLY A 265 14.45 2.49 -20.15
N ASP A 266 14.22 3.81 -20.25
CA ASP A 266 15.30 4.82 -20.20
C ASP A 266 15.94 5.02 -18.83
N VAL A 267 15.48 4.31 -17.79
CA VAL A 267 15.95 4.44 -16.41
C VAL A 267 16.45 3.10 -15.94
N ALA A 268 17.67 3.07 -15.42
CA ALA A 268 18.24 1.88 -14.77
C ALA A 268 17.58 1.64 -13.39
N LEU A 269 16.28 1.41 -13.38
CA LEU A 269 15.45 1.18 -12.19
C LEU A 269 14.76 -0.17 -12.30
N LYS A 270 15.03 -1.06 -11.36
CA LYS A 270 14.25 -2.27 -11.14
C LYS A 270 13.18 -1.98 -10.10
N ALA A 271 12.13 -1.29 -10.54
CA ALA A 271 11.08 -0.79 -9.66
C ALA A 271 10.27 -1.90 -9.01
N GLU A 272 10.12 -1.81 -7.70
CA GLU A 272 9.23 -2.65 -6.93
C GLU A 272 8.47 -1.83 -5.88
N GLU A 273 7.35 -2.37 -5.46
CA GLU A 273 6.59 -2.00 -4.25
C GLU A 273 6.33 -0.50 -4.09
N PRO A 274 5.78 0.18 -5.13
CA PRO A 274 5.56 1.61 -5.07
C PRO A 274 4.52 1.98 -4.01
N ILE A 275 4.78 3.14 -3.36
CA ILE A 275 3.81 3.87 -2.56
C ILE A 275 3.59 5.25 -3.18
N TRP A 276 2.52 5.93 -2.78
CA TRP A 276 2.29 7.29 -3.23
C TRP A 276 1.46 8.08 -2.20
N TRP A 277 1.52 9.40 -2.29
CA TRP A 277 0.67 10.32 -1.54
C TRP A 277 0.43 11.60 -2.30
N THR A 278 -0.62 12.32 -1.90
CA THR A 278 -0.93 13.64 -2.42
C THR A 278 -0.12 14.69 -1.66
N LEU A 279 0.55 15.57 -2.39
CA LEU A 279 1.30 16.71 -1.88
C LEU A 279 0.35 17.85 -1.49
N PRO A 280 0.82 18.90 -0.75
CA PRO A 280 -0.02 20.01 -0.34
C PRO A 280 -0.67 20.78 -1.49
N ASP A 281 -0.03 20.81 -2.65
CA ASP A 281 -0.51 21.45 -3.87
C ASP A 281 -1.50 20.60 -4.71
N GLY A 282 -1.84 19.41 -4.25
CA GLY A 282 -2.73 18.47 -4.93
C GLY A 282 -2.03 17.54 -5.93
N ASN A 283 -0.75 17.75 -6.21
CA ASN A 283 0.04 16.84 -7.04
C ASN A 283 0.31 15.52 -6.30
N ILE A 284 0.74 14.52 -7.04
CA ILE A 284 1.02 13.19 -6.48
C ILE A 284 2.50 12.91 -6.62
N MET A 285 3.12 12.41 -5.56
CA MET A 285 4.45 11.84 -5.58
C MET A 285 4.38 10.34 -5.33
N ALA A 286 5.02 9.56 -6.18
CA ALA A 286 5.23 8.13 -5.99
C ALA A 286 6.69 7.84 -5.66
N LEU A 287 6.92 6.90 -4.73
CA LEU A 287 8.23 6.37 -4.38
C LEU A 287 8.32 4.91 -4.80
N PHE A 288 9.50 4.52 -5.26
CA PHE A 288 9.80 3.17 -5.72
C PHE A 288 11.04 2.64 -5.00
N ARG A 289 10.94 1.42 -4.49
CA ARG A 289 12.09 0.60 -4.15
C ARG A 289 12.83 0.24 -5.43
N ASP A 290 14.16 0.30 -5.40
CA ASP A 290 15.01 -0.21 -6.48
C ASP A 290 15.62 -1.56 -6.11
N ASN A 291 15.24 -2.62 -6.81
CA ASN A 291 15.91 -3.92 -6.70
C ASN A 291 17.25 -3.98 -7.46
N GLY A 292 17.59 -2.91 -8.19
CA GLY A 292 18.87 -2.72 -8.85
C GLY A 292 20.01 -2.38 -7.88
N PRO A 293 21.14 -1.95 -8.38
CA PRO A 293 22.35 -1.70 -7.57
C PRO A 293 22.38 -0.34 -6.88
N SER A 294 21.41 0.57 -7.14
CA SER A 294 21.52 1.98 -6.71
C SER A 294 21.57 2.15 -5.20
N ARG A 295 20.83 1.33 -4.45
CA ARG A 295 20.67 1.46 -2.99
C ARG A 295 20.04 2.78 -2.55
N TYR A 296 19.25 3.41 -3.43
CA TYR A 296 18.48 4.61 -3.18
C TYR A 296 17.03 4.41 -3.61
N LEU A 297 16.13 5.17 -3.03
CA LEU A 297 14.75 5.27 -3.51
C LEU A 297 14.69 6.08 -4.81
N PHE A 298 13.72 5.77 -5.64
CA PHE A 298 13.36 6.59 -6.79
C PHE A 298 12.01 7.23 -6.57
N ARG A 299 11.78 8.37 -7.24
CA ARG A 299 10.49 9.06 -7.20
C ARG A 299 10.04 9.52 -8.57
N ALA A 300 8.72 9.61 -8.73
CA ALA A 300 8.07 10.23 -9.89
C ALA A 300 6.90 11.09 -9.42
N PHE A 301 6.48 12.03 -10.27
CA PHE A 301 5.42 12.98 -9.97
C PHE A 301 4.32 12.94 -11.02
N SER A 302 3.08 13.17 -10.58
CA SER A 302 1.93 13.38 -11.44
C SER A 302 1.25 14.69 -11.05
N VAL A 303 0.86 15.47 -12.06
CA VAL A 303 0.16 16.77 -11.91
C VAL A 303 -1.29 16.70 -12.39
N ASP A 304 -1.75 15.52 -12.81
CA ASP A 304 -3.04 15.29 -13.45
C ASP A 304 -3.81 14.10 -12.84
N ASN A 305 -3.78 14.00 -11.51
CA ASN A 305 -4.41 12.91 -10.74
C ASN A 305 -3.96 11.51 -11.18
N GLY A 306 -2.66 11.35 -11.44
CA GLY A 306 -2.06 10.06 -11.76
C GLY A 306 -2.24 9.59 -13.21
N ARG A 307 -2.77 10.42 -14.11
CA ARG A 307 -2.99 10.07 -15.52
C ARG A 307 -1.71 10.02 -16.32
N THR A 308 -0.76 10.90 -15.98
CA THR A 308 0.59 10.89 -16.52
C THR A 308 1.61 11.07 -15.41
N TRP A 309 2.82 10.60 -15.65
CA TRP A 309 3.91 10.61 -14.66
C TRP A 309 5.20 11.12 -15.25
N SER A 310 5.95 11.87 -14.45
CA SER A 310 7.32 12.22 -14.79
C SER A 310 8.18 10.95 -14.91
N ARG A 311 9.30 11.05 -15.62
CA ARG A 311 10.33 10.02 -15.58
C ARG A 311 10.80 9.83 -14.13
N PRO A 312 10.91 8.58 -13.62
CA PRO A 312 11.45 8.34 -12.28
C PRO A 312 12.89 8.82 -12.15
N VAL A 313 13.21 9.47 -11.04
CA VAL A 313 14.54 9.99 -10.72
C VAL A 313 15.04 9.33 -9.45
N GLN A 314 16.31 8.91 -9.46
CA GLN A 314 17.00 8.45 -8.26
C GLN A 314 17.14 9.59 -7.27
N THR A 315 16.73 9.37 -6.03
CA THR A 315 16.90 10.31 -4.92
C THR A 315 18.23 10.08 -4.18
N ASP A 316 18.50 10.92 -3.20
CA ASP A 316 19.58 10.73 -2.22
C ASP A 316 19.12 10.03 -0.92
N PHE A 317 17.88 9.51 -0.89
CA PHE A 317 17.37 8.77 0.26
C PHE A 317 17.81 7.30 0.19
N PRO A 318 18.65 6.81 1.12
CA PRO A 318 19.18 5.45 1.05
C PRO A 318 18.09 4.38 1.27
N ASP A 319 18.26 3.21 0.65
CA ASP A 319 17.35 2.08 0.76
C ASP A 319 18.06 0.73 0.76
N ALA A 320 17.62 -0.17 1.62
CA ALA A 320 18.12 -1.54 1.76
C ALA A 320 17.54 -2.51 0.73
N ARG A 321 16.96 -2.07 -0.35
CA ARG A 321 16.12 -2.89 -1.24
C ARG A 321 14.99 -3.55 -0.45
N SER A 322 14.26 -2.75 0.32
CA SER A 322 13.19 -3.21 1.19
C SER A 322 11.89 -2.50 0.89
N LYS A 323 10.78 -3.17 1.14
CA LYS A 323 9.47 -2.55 1.11
C LYS A 323 9.45 -1.37 2.07
N LEU A 324 8.80 -0.30 1.64
CA LEU A 324 8.60 0.93 2.41
C LEU A 324 7.11 1.24 2.51
N HIS A 325 6.71 2.03 3.47
CA HIS A 325 5.37 2.59 3.54
C HIS A 325 5.39 3.98 4.16
N GLY A 326 4.48 4.84 3.71
CA GLY A 326 4.35 6.18 4.24
C GLY A 326 2.95 6.71 4.01
N LEU A 327 2.62 7.79 4.73
CA LEU A 327 1.34 8.46 4.62
C LEU A 327 1.48 9.93 5.00
N ARG A 328 0.47 10.73 4.63
CA ARG A 328 0.26 12.07 5.16
C ARG A 328 -0.52 11.97 6.47
N LEU A 329 0.02 12.58 7.53
CA LEU A 329 -0.61 12.67 8.84
C LEU A 329 -1.80 13.65 8.81
N LYS A 330 -2.70 13.52 9.76
CA LYS A 330 -3.82 14.44 9.95
C LYS A 330 -3.36 15.88 10.27
N ASP A 331 -2.17 16.04 10.85
CA ASP A 331 -1.56 17.35 11.11
C ASP A 331 -0.88 17.96 9.87
N GLY A 332 -0.89 17.26 8.74
CA GLY A 332 -0.36 17.71 7.46
C GLY A 332 1.08 17.28 7.17
N ARG A 333 1.82 16.79 8.15
CA ARG A 333 3.17 16.22 7.95
C ARG A 333 3.11 14.88 7.21
N TYR A 334 4.26 14.43 6.75
CA TYR A 334 4.41 13.15 6.07
C TYR A 334 5.37 12.25 6.83
N VAL A 335 5.03 10.99 6.89
CA VAL A 335 5.84 9.94 7.49
C VAL A 335 6.25 8.95 6.42
N LEU A 336 7.53 8.59 6.42
CA LEU A 336 8.06 7.47 5.65
C LEU A 336 8.73 6.48 6.60
N VAL A 337 8.31 5.24 6.56
CA VAL A 337 8.93 4.13 7.29
C VAL A 337 9.61 3.20 6.30
N SER A 338 10.92 3.04 6.46
CA SER A 338 11.78 2.29 5.53
C SER A 338 13.04 1.77 6.23
N ASN A 339 13.77 0.91 5.56
CA ASN A 339 15.13 0.55 5.96
C ASN A 339 16.11 1.48 5.24
N ALA A 340 16.41 2.64 5.83
CA ALA A 340 17.33 3.62 5.27
C ALA A 340 18.82 3.19 5.34
N ASN A 341 19.14 2.08 5.98
CA ASN A 341 20.48 1.53 5.95
C ASN A 341 20.68 0.73 4.66
N SER A 342 21.37 1.28 3.68
CA SER A 342 21.59 0.66 2.37
C SER A 342 22.30 -0.69 2.38
N LYS A 343 22.91 -1.07 3.52
CA LYS A 343 23.66 -2.32 3.67
C LYS A 343 22.80 -3.46 4.18
N THR A 344 21.84 -3.17 5.09
CA THR A 344 21.02 -4.18 5.76
C THR A 344 19.62 -3.69 6.04
N ARG A 345 18.67 -4.60 6.23
CA ARG A 345 17.31 -4.28 6.71
C ARG A 345 17.28 -4.13 8.24
N ASP A 346 18.22 -3.35 8.76
CA ASP A 346 18.42 -3.03 10.17
C ASP A 346 19.12 -1.66 10.29
N PRO A 347 18.50 -0.65 10.93
CA PRO A 347 17.18 -0.65 11.52
C PRO A 347 16.02 -0.40 10.51
N LEU A 348 14.79 -0.57 10.97
CA LEU A 348 13.64 0.12 10.41
C LEU A 348 13.64 1.54 10.95
N THR A 349 13.55 2.53 10.07
CA THR A 349 13.59 3.95 10.41
C THR A 349 12.24 4.61 10.16
N LEU A 350 12.02 5.75 10.83
CA LEU A 350 10.89 6.63 10.62
C LEU A 350 11.42 8.00 10.23
N ALA A 351 11.09 8.47 9.03
CA ALA A 351 11.44 9.82 8.56
C ALA A 351 10.22 10.74 8.57
N LEU A 352 10.44 12.03 8.84
CA LEU A 352 9.41 13.08 8.80
C LEU A 352 9.73 14.13 7.76
N SER A 353 8.69 14.62 7.09
CA SER A 353 8.72 15.72 6.15
C SER A 353 7.53 16.66 6.38
N ARG A 354 7.69 17.94 6.11
CA ARG A 354 6.61 18.94 6.17
C ARG A 354 5.90 19.10 4.84
N ASP A 355 6.60 18.85 3.75
CA ASP A 355 6.11 19.06 2.38
C ASP A 355 5.83 17.73 1.62
N GLY A 356 6.22 16.60 2.19
CA GLY A 356 6.09 15.27 1.57
C GLY A 356 7.14 14.97 0.52
N MET A 357 8.14 15.84 0.34
CA MET A 357 9.16 15.71 -0.71
C MET A 357 10.57 15.66 -0.18
N VAL A 358 10.85 16.46 0.85
CA VAL A 358 12.15 16.51 1.51
C VAL A 358 11.98 16.16 2.99
N PHE A 359 12.70 15.15 3.42
CA PHE A 359 12.72 14.68 4.81
C PHE A 359 13.90 15.31 5.53
N ASP A 360 13.63 15.97 6.64
CA ASP A 360 14.65 16.67 7.47
C ASP A 360 14.92 15.98 8.80
N ARG A 361 14.13 14.97 9.15
CA ARG A 361 14.27 14.19 10.38
C ARG A 361 14.21 12.70 10.07
N LEU A 362 15.09 11.93 10.73
CA LEU A 362 15.18 10.48 10.61
C LEU A 362 15.38 9.89 12.00
N PHE A 363 14.59 8.93 12.37
CA PHE A 363 14.59 8.30 13.68
C PHE A 363 14.86 6.81 13.58
N TYR A 364 15.51 6.26 14.59
CA TYR A 364 15.60 4.83 14.81
C TYR A 364 14.30 4.33 15.43
N LEU A 365 13.55 3.51 14.70
CA LEU A 365 12.27 2.98 15.18
C LEU A 365 12.47 1.64 15.89
N VAL A 366 13.01 0.65 15.21
CA VAL A 366 13.26 -0.70 15.72
C VAL A 366 14.39 -1.36 14.94
N GLY A 367 15.23 -2.15 15.61
CA GLY A 367 16.35 -2.84 14.97
C GLY A 367 17.08 -3.77 15.93
N GLY A 368 18.38 -4.00 15.66
CA GLY A 368 19.19 -5.04 16.32
C GLY A 368 18.93 -6.43 15.71
N ARG A 369 18.19 -6.50 14.61
CA ARG A 369 17.85 -7.70 13.86
C ARG A 369 17.29 -7.33 12.49
N HIS A 370 17.11 -8.31 11.63
CA HIS A 370 16.38 -8.11 10.37
C HIS A 370 14.91 -7.73 10.64
N VAL A 371 14.49 -6.56 10.15
CA VAL A 371 13.10 -6.06 10.22
C VAL A 371 12.71 -5.50 8.87
N ASP A 372 11.53 -5.87 8.37
CA ASP A 372 11.07 -5.46 7.05
C ASP A 372 9.53 -5.44 6.92
N TYR A 373 9.05 -5.11 5.73
CA TYR A 373 7.63 -5.08 5.37
C TYR A 373 6.78 -4.15 6.25
N PRO A 374 7.16 -2.85 6.39
CA PRO A 374 6.38 -1.92 7.18
C PRO A 374 5.02 -1.62 6.54
N HIS A 375 4.02 -1.41 7.38
CA HIS A 375 2.76 -0.76 7.06
C HIS A 375 2.40 0.21 8.17
N VAL A 376 2.10 1.44 7.83
CA VAL A 376 1.83 2.53 8.77
C VAL A 376 0.35 2.89 8.73
N MET A 377 -0.23 3.08 9.89
CA MET A 377 -1.59 3.58 10.08
C MET A 377 -1.57 4.64 11.17
N GLU A 378 -2.28 5.77 10.96
CA GLU A 378 -2.53 6.76 11.98
C GLU A 378 -3.91 6.57 12.59
N HIS A 379 -3.98 6.48 13.91
CA HIS A 379 -5.25 6.49 14.63
C HIS A 379 -5.07 7.07 16.04
N ASP A 380 -5.98 7.95 16.44
CA ASP A 380 -6.08 8.54 17.78
C ASP A 380 -4.74 9.05 18.32
N GLY A 381 -4.08 9.94 17.56
CA GLY A 381 -2.81 10.57 17.93
C GLY A 381 -1.60 9.63 17.97
N HIS A 382 -1.75 8.41 17.47
CA HIS A 382 -0.68 7.41 17.40
C HIS A 382 -0.43 6.95 15.96
N LEU A 383 0.82 6.58 15.71
CA LEU A 383 1.19 5.74 14.58
C LEU A 383 1.26 4.29 15.05
N TYR A 384 0.67 3.42 14.27
CA TYR A 384 0.81 1.97 14.39
C TYR A 384 1.62 1.48 13.21
N VAL A 385 2.84 1.07 13.46
CA VAL A 385 3.76 0.58 12.43
C VAL A 385 3.85 -0.93 12.55
N ALA A 386 3.09 -1.64 11.72
CA ALA A 386 3.25 -3.08 11.59
C ALA A 386 4.52 -3.39 10.79
N HIS A 387 5.22 -4.44 11.18
CA HIS A 387 6.40 -4.93 10.47
C HIS A 387 6.62 -6.42 10.74
N SER A 388 7.51 -7.04 9.99
CA SER A 388 7.93 -8.41 10.23
C SER A 388 9.31 -8.44 10.90
N GLY A 389 9.45 -9.24 11.95
CA GLY A 389 10.75 -9.57 12.54
C GLY A 389 11.32 -10.83 11.88
N GLY A 390 12.30 -10.66 10.98
CA GLY A 390 12.94 -11.77 10.26
C GLY A 390 11.98 -12.64 9.45
N LYS A 391 10.87 -12.07 8.98
CA LYS A 391 9.76 -12.77 8.29
C LYS A 391 9.13 -13.90 9.13
N ARG A 392 9.21 -13.81 10.45
CA ARG A 392 8.74 -14.85 11.39
C ARG A 392 7.68 -14.36 12.37
N SER A 393 7.44 -13.04 12.41
CA SER A 393 6.48 -12.44 13.33
C SER A 393 5.74 -11.29 12.68
N VAL A 394 4.56 -11.01 13.18
CA VAL A 394 3.80 -9.78 12.96
C VAL A 394 3.92 -8.96 14.22
N GLU A 395 4.60 -7.84 14.13
CA GLU A 395 4.87 -6.96 15.25
C GLU A 395 4.37 -5.55 14.94
N ILE A 396 4.00 -4.79 15.97
CA ILE A 396 3.55 -3.41 15.85
C ILE A 396 4.37 -2.54 16.79
N GLN A 397 4.90 -1.44 16.27
CA GLN A 397 5.43 -0.35 17.07
C GLN A 397 4.36 0.74 17.18
N ARG A 398 3.75 0.92 18.34
CA ARG A 398 2.82 2.00 18.61
C ARG A 398 3.59 3.21 19.09
N VAL A 399 3.52 4.31 18.34
CA VAL A 399 4.24 5.56 18.56
C VAL A 399 3.25 6.66 18.83
N ARG A 400 3.41 7.43 19.91
CA ARG A 400 2.66 8.67 20.11
C ARG A 400 3.25 9.75 19.21
N ILE A 401 2.44 10.34 18.33
CA ILE A 401 2.90 11.33 17.33
C ILE A 401 3.56 12.54 17.99
N ALA A 402 3.00 13.02 19.12
CA ALA A 402 3.59 14.14 19.86
C ALA A 402 5.01 13.88 20.40
N ASP A 403 5.39 12.62 20.63
CA ASP A 403 6.74 12.31 21.11
C ASP A 403 7.79 12.57 20.03
N LEU A 404 7.42 12.47 18.76
CA LEU A 404 8.33 12.75 17.65
C LEU A 404 8.82 14.21 17.65
N ASP A 405 8.02 15.14 18.19
CA ASP A 405 8.37 16.58 18.24
C ASP A 405 9.40 16.87 19.33
N THR A 406 9.51 16.03 20.34
CA THR A 406 10.44 16.18 21.47
C THR A 406 11.84 15.63 21.18
N LEU A 407 11.97 14.78 20.15
CA LEU A 407 13.24 14.15 19.80
C LEU A 407 14.17 15.15 19.11
N LYS A 408 15.40 15.23 19.60
CA LYS A 408 16.45 16.11 19.03
C LYS A 408 17.29 15.32 18.03
N MET A 409 17.43 15.84 16.83
CA MET A 409 18.35 15.31 15.83
C MET A 409 19.81 15.46 16.28
N PRO A 410 20.73 14.62 15.77
CA PRO A 410 22.15 14.76 16.02
C PRO A 410 22.67 16.18 15.68
N ALA A 411 23.78 16.58 16.27
CA ALA A 411 24.46 17.80 15.86
C ALA A 411 24.92 17.71 14.39
N THR A 412 25.16 18.87 13.80
CA THR A 412 25.69 18.98 12.43
C THR A 412 26.95 18.13 12.28
N VAL A 413 26.99 17.33 11.23
CA VAL A 413 28.21 16.64 10.82
C VAL A 413 29.11 17.70 10.17
N GLN A 414 30.26 17.94 10.78
CA GLN A 414 31.30 18.85 10.24
C GLN A 414 32.04 18.17 9.10
#